data_7e12f659826672fd840d9a8e5053826a
#
_entry.id   7e12f659826672fd840d9a8e5053826a
#
_cell.length_a   1.000
_cell.length_b   1.000
_cell.length_c   1.000
_cell.angle_alpha   90.00
_cell.angle_beta   90.00
_cell.angle_gamma   90.00
#
_symmetry.space_group_name_H-M   'P 1'
#
loop_
_entity.id
_entity.type
_entity.pdbx_description
1 polymer ?
#
loop_
_entity_poly.entity_id
_entity_poly.type
_entity_poly.pdbx_seq_one_letter_code
_entity_poly.pdbx_strand_id
1 'polypeptide(L)'
;MTEPMEPAKALKVFIVEDSVNMQVALKDLVCSVADAEIVGVVGSEALALDWATTNAGRWDLAIVDLTLDQGDGFNIVRRLKQDGDGGAVVVFSGFVSDVIRRHCGTLGADAVFHKTESADLARFVEELAGSPMTS
;
A
#
# COMPACT_ATOMS: atom_id res chain seq x y z
N MET A 1 35.94 -6.73 15.58
CA MET A 1 35.27 -7.15 14.57
C MET A 1 34.00 -6.41 14.42
N THR A 2 33.70 -6.18 13.33
CA THR A 2 32.60 -5.43 13.13
C THR A 2 31.44 -6.28 12.93
N GLU A 3 30.41 -5.97 13.56
CA GLU A 3 29.23 -6.57 13.27
C GLU A 3 28.87 -6.30 11.91
N PRO A 4 28.49 -7.21 11.17
CA PRO A 4 27.98 -6.93 9.86
C PRO A 4 26.75 -6.09 10.01
N MET A 5 26.75 -5.03 9.27
CA MET A 5 25.60 -4.26 9.25
C MET A 5 24.49 -5.05 8.75
N GLU A 6 23.42 -5.06 9.43
CA GLU A 6 22.26 -5.68 8.90
C GLU A 6 21.82 -4.92 7.71
N PRO A 7 21.47 -5.54 6.62
CA PRO A 7 20.92 -4.83 5.50
C PRO A 7 19.65 -4.13 5.95
N ALA A 8 19.42 -2.98 5.41
CA ALA A 8 18.18 -2.29 5.66
C ALA A 8 17.04 -3.23 5.33
N LYS A 9 16.05 -3.29 6.16
CA LYS A 9 14.92 -4.15 5.90
C LYS A 9 14.20 -3.67 4.68
N ALA A 10 13.83 -4.58 3.83
CA ALA A 10 13.00 -4.25 2.69
C ALA A 10 11.64 -3.77 3.17
N LEU A 11 11.08 -2.83 2.44
CA LEU A 11 9.73 -2.34 2.70
C LEU A 11 8.75 -3.45 2.31
N LYS A 12 7.91 -3.87 3.21
CA LYS A 12 6.96 -4.95 2.96
C LYS A 12 5.65 -4.37 2.45
N VAL A 13 5.30 -4.72 1.24
CA VAL A 13 4.18 -4.09 0.53
C VAL A 13 3.08 -5.11 0.24
N PHE A 14 1.87 -4.73 0.61
CA PHE A 14 0.66 -5.49 0.33
C PHE A 14 -0.15 -4.73 -0.73
N ILE A 15 -0.58 -5.44 -1.77
CA ILE A 15 -1.31 -4.83 -2.88
C ILE A 15 -2.70 -5.42 -2.99
N VAL A 16 -3.71 -4.56 -3.06
CA VAL A 16 -5.10 -4.96 -3.29
C VAL A 16 -5.52 -4.35 -4.63
N GLU A 17 -5.61 -5.18 -5.64
CA GLU A 17 -5.88 -4.77 -7.00
C GLU A 17 -6.36 -5.99 -7.79
N ASP A 18 -7.49 -5.90 -8.47
CA ASP A 18 -8.03 -7.05 -9.19
C ASP A 18 -7.53 -7.18 -10.63
N SER A 19 -6.93 -6.14 -11.20
CA SER A 19 -6.39 -6.22 -12.56
C SER A 19 -4.98 -6.78 -12.53
N VAL A 20 -4.76 -7.88 -13.21
CA VAL A 20 -3.42 -8.50 -13.26
C VAL A 20 -2.40 -7.56 -13.87
N ASN A 21 -2.77 -6.82 -14.92
CA ASN A 21 -1.86 -5.86 -15.52
C ASN A 21 -1.46 -4.77 -14.54
N MET A 22 -2.40 -4.29 -13.75
CA MET A 22 -2.11 -3.26 -12.78
C MET A 22 -1.30 -3.84 -11.61
N GLN A 23 -1.53 -5.08 -11.24
CA GLN A 23 -0.71 -5.74 -10.22
C GLN A 23 0.76 -5.75 -10.63
N VAL A 24 1.02 -6.11 -11.88
CA VAL A 24 2.39 -6.14 -12.41
C VAL A 24 2.98 -4.74 -12.42
N ALA A 25 2.21 -3.77 -12.89
CA ALA A 25 2.69 -2.39 -12.95
C ALA A 25 3.03 -1.84 -11.57
N LEU A 26 2.21 -2.15 -10.56
CA LEU A 26 2.47 -1.69 -9.21
C LEU A 26 3.71 -2.35 -8.61
N LYS A 27 3.89 -3.65 -8.84
CA LYS A 27 5.09 -4.33 -8.37
C LYS A 27 6.33 -3.70 -8.99
N ASP A 28 6.30 -3.47 -10.29
CA ASP A 28 7.42 -2.87 -10.99
C ASP A 28 7.71 -1.47 -10.47
N LEU A 29 6.67 -0.68 -10.27
CA LEU A 29 6.83 0.68 -9.81
C LEU A 29 7.48 0.69 -8.42
N VAL A 30 6.95 -0.09 -7.51
CA VAL A 30 7.41 -0.10 -6.13
C VAL A 30 8.85 -0.60 -6.07
N CYS A 31 9.15 -1.68 -6.76
CA CYS A 31 10.48 -2.27 -6.72
C CYS A 31 11.52 -1.45 -7.47
N SER A 32 11.08 -0.55 -8.34
CA SER A 32 12.01 0.32 -9.05
C SER A 32 12.46 1.51 -8.21
N VAL A 33 11.71 1.89 -7.20
CA VAL A 33 12.04 3.09 -6.40
C VAL A 33 12.42 2.78 -4.96
N ALA A 34 12.30 1.53 -4.54
CA ALA A 34 12.59 1.15 -3.15
C ALA A 34 13.06 -0.29 -3.09
N ASP A 35 13.80 -0.60 -2.04
CA ASP A 35 14.08 -1.99 -1.72
C ASP A 35 12.82 -2.53 -1.06
N ALA A 36 12.04 -3.28 -1.81
CA ALA A 36 10.71 -3.70 -1.38
C ALA A 36 10.48 -5.17 -1.61
N GLU A 37 9.69 -5.74 -0.72
CA GLU A 37 9.25 -7.13 -0.84
C GLU A 37 7.74 -7.09 -0.95
N ILE A 38 7.18 -7.70 -1.98
CA ILE A 38 5.73 -7.76 -2.13
C ILE A 38 5.26 -8.97 -1.33
N VAL A 39 4.61 -8.72 -0.22
CA VAL A 39 4.25 -9.77 0.73
C VAL A 39 2.86 -10.34 0.47
N GLY A 40 2.07 -9.69 -0.34
CA GLY A 40 0.75 -10.22 -0.70
C GLY A 40 0.14 -9.41 -1.83
N VAL A 41 -0.62 -10.08 -2.69
CA VAL A 41 -1.38 -9.46 -3.76
C VAL A 41 -2.71 -10.16 -3.80
N VAL A 42 -3.79 -9.42 -3.61
CA VAL A 42 -5.14 -10.00 -3.63
C VAL A 42 -6.05 -9.11 -4.46
N GLY A 43 -7.14 -9.67 -4.93
CA GLY A 43 -8.03 -8.97 -5.85
C GLY A 43 -9.45 -8.76 -5.33
N SER A 44 -9.74 -9.06 -4.08
CA SER A 44 -11.09 -8.88 -3.56
C SER A 44 -11.07 -8.45 -2.11
N GLU A 45 -12.19 -7.91 -1.66
CA GLU A 45 -12.34 -7.51 -0.26
C GLU A 45 -12.18 -8.69 0.67
N ALA A 46 -12.82 -9.80 0.37
CA ALA A 46 -12.76 -10.97 1.25
C ALA A 46 -11.33 -11.48 1.43
N LEU A 47 -10.58 -11.55 0.33
CA LEU A 47 -9.19 -11.98 0.41
C LEU A 47 -8.32 -10.97 1.14
N ALA A 48 -8.61 -9.68 0.95
CA ALA A 48 -7.85 -8.64 1.62
C ALA A 48 -8.05 -8.67 3.13
N LEU A 49 -9.29 -8.84 3.57
CA LEU A 49 -9.58 -8.88 5.00
C LEU A 49 -9.00 -10.13 5.65
N ASP A 50 -9.05 -11.25 4.94
CA ASP A 50 -8.45 -12.47 5.43
C ASP A 50 -6.93 -12.33 5.55
N TRP A 51 -6.30 -11.76 4.53
CA TRP A 51 -4.86 -11.55 4.54
C TRP A 51 -4.46 -10.60 5.68
N ALA A 52 -5.23 -9.52 5.86
CA ALA A 52 -4.94 -8.54 6.90
C ALA A 52 -5.00 -9.16 8.30
N THR A 53 -5.98 -10.02 8.53
CA THR A 53 -6.12 -10.69 9.82
C THR A 53 -4.93 -11.62 10.09
N THR A 54 -4.52 -12.37 9.07
CA THR A 54 -3.43 -13.33 9.21
C THR A 54 -2.06 -12.65 9.34
N ASN A 55 -1.91 -11.48 8.74
CA ASN A 55 -0.61 -10.81 8.64
C ASN A 55 -0.54 -9.49 9.39
N ALA A 56 -1.34 -9.34 10.42
CA ALA A 56 -1.37 -8.10 11.19
C ALA A 56 0.04 -7.79 11.71
N GLY A 57 0.46 -6.55 11.51
CA GLY A 57 1.78 -6.11 11.96
C GLY A 57 2.94 -6.58 11.10
N ARG A 58 2.67 -7.24 9.97
CA ARG A 58 3.73 -7.82 9.15
C ARG A 58 3.86 -7.16 7.79
N TRP A 59 3.36 -5.95 7.66
CA TRP A 59 3.48 -5.19 6.41
C TRP A 59 3.71 -3.73 6.75
N ASP A 60 4.36 -3.02 5.84
CA ASP A 60 4.72 -1.61 6.04
C ASP A 60 3.88 -0.67 5.20
N LEU A 61 3.40 -1.14 4.06
CA LEU A 61 2.63 -0.33 3.13
C LEU A 61 1.57 -1.19 2.48
N ALA A 62 0.36 -0.69 2.42
CA ALA A 62 -0.71 -1.31 1.64
C ALA A 62 -1.14 -0.33 0.56
N ILE A 63 -1.24 -0.81 -0.68
CA ILE A 63 -1.74 -0.02 -1.80
C ILE A 63 -3.08 -0.64 -2.20
N VAL A 64 -4.14 0.15 -2.10
CA VAL A 64 -5.51 -0.35 -2.21
C VAL A 64 -6.26 0.37 -3.33
N ASP A 65 -6.84 -0.39 -4.24
CA ASP A 65 -7.75 0.16 -5.23
C ASP A 65 -9.15 0.20 -4.63
N LEU A 66 -9.87 1.28 -4.86
CA LEU A 66 -11.23 1.43 -4.36
C LEU A 66 -12.24 0.70 -5.23
N THR A 67 -11.91 0.50 -6.52
CA THR A 67 -12.89 -0.05 -7.47
C THR A 67 -12.56 -1.51 -7.77
N LEU A 68 -12.88 -2.36 -6.84
CA LEU A 68 -12.71 -3.80 -7.03
C LEU A 68 -13.99 -4.38 -7.59
N ASP A 69 -13.85 -5.40 -8.44
CA ASP A 69 -15.02 -6.09 -8.96
C ASP A 69 -15.80 -6.79 -7.85
N GLN A 70 -15.09 -7.23 -6.83
CA GLN A 70 -15.75 -7.91 -5.72
C GLN A 70 -15.34 -7.27 -4.41
N GLY A 71 -16.21 -6.46 -3.88
CA GLY A 71 -16.04 -5.91 -2.56
C GLY A 71 -15.82 -4.41 -2.55
N ASP A 72 -15.54 -3.93 -1.38
CA ASP A 72 -15.50 -2.50 -1.08
C ASP A 72 -14.11 -2.11 -0.61
N GLY A 73 -13.40 -1.35 -1.43
CA GLY A 73 -12.07 -0.88 -1.11
C GLY A 73 -12.04 0.06 0.10
N PHE A 74 -13.10 0.82 0.32
CA PHE A 74 -13.17 1.69 1.50
C PHE A 74 -13.13 0.86 2.78
N ASN A 75 -13.85 -0.24 2.81
CA ASN A 75 -13.86 -1.11 3.98
C ASN A 75 -12.49 -1.73 4.22
N ILE A 76 -11.76 -2.02 3.16
CA ILE A 76 -10.40 -2.53 3.28
C ILE A 76 -9.50 -1.49 3.95
N VAL A 77 -9.57 -0.24 3.48
CA VAL A 77 -8.79 0.85 4.08
C VAL A 77 -9.10 0.97 5.57
N ARG A 78 -10.38 0.98 5.89
CA ARG A 78 -10.81 1.11 7.28
C ARG A 78 -10.26 -0.01 8.15
N ARG A 79 -10.36 -1.24 7.66
CA ARG A 79 -9.90 -2.40 8.41
C ARG A 79 -8.38 -2.44 8.59
N LEU A 80 -7.64 -2.08 7.54
CA LEU A 80 -6.18 -2.05 7.65
C LEU A 80 -5.72 -1.01 8.67
N LYS A 81 -6.38 0.13 8.72
CA LYS A 81 -6.01 1.17 9.68
C LYS A 81 -6.55 0.89 11.08
N GLN A 82 -7.65 0.20 11.17
CA GLN A 82 -8.27 -0.12 12.44
C GLN A 82 -7.46 -1.15 13.22
N ASP A 83 -6.91 -2.12 12.51
CA ASP A 83 -6.07 -3.14 13.10
C ASP A 83 -4.67 -2.62 13.41
N GLY A 84 -4.42 -1.46 13.01
CA GLY A 84 -3.46 -0.52 13.19
C GLY A 84 -2.16 -0.75 13.83
N ASP A 85 -1.26 -1.42 13.23
CA ASP A 85 0.07 -1.56 13.77
C ASP A 85 1.08 -0.75 13.03
N GLY A 86 0.67 0.37 12.51
CA GLY A 86 1.59 1.35 12.01
C GLY A 86 1.95 1.28 10.54
N GLY A 87 1.36 0.38 9.79
CA GLY A 87 1.58 0.36 8.35
C GLY A 87 0.88 1.54 7.68
N ALA A 88 1.46 2.05 6.61
CA ALA A 88 0.86 3.12 5.82
C ALA A 88 -0.16 2.50 4.84
N VAL A 89 -1.28 3.17 4.64
CA VAL A 89 -2.30 2.74 3.68
C VAL A 89 -2.48 3.83 2.66
N VAL A 90 -2.27 3.50 1.39
CA VAL A 90 -2.37 4.42 0.28
C VAL A 90 -3.45 3.92 -0.67
N VAL A 91 -4.32 4.81 -1.08
CA VAL A 91 -5.32 4.50 -2.09
C VAL A 91 -4.75 4.89 -3.45
N PHE A 92 -4.85 3.98 -4.42
CA PHE A 92 -4.41 4.23 -5.79
C PHE A 92 -5.52 3.73 -6.70
N SER A 93 -6.32 4.65 -7.25
CA SER A 93 -7.56 4.27 -7.90
C SER A 93 -7.83 5.15 -9.11
N GLY A 94 -8.55 4.61 -10.08
CA GLY A 94 -9.03 5.39 -11.22
C GLY A 94 -10.23 6.26 -10.86
N PHE A 95 -10.69 6.20 -9.63
CA PHE A 95 -11.92 6.84 -9.24
C PHE A 95 -11.65 7.72 -8.03
N VAL A 96 -11.16 8.91 -8.25
CA VAL A 96 -10.77 9.82 -7.17
C VAL A 96 -11.35 11.19 -7.43
N SER A 97 -12.02 11.74 -6.43
CA SER A 97 -12.54 13.10 -6.44
C SER A 97 -12.20 13.71 -5.09
N ASP A 98 -12.48 15.01 -4.92
CA ASP A 98 -12.25 15.66 -3.64
C ASP A 98 -13.06 15.02 -2.52
N VAL A 99 -14.28 14.60 -2.83
CA VAL A 99 -15.13 13.92 -1.86
C VAL A 99 -14.52 12.58 -1.46
N ILE A 100 -14.06 11.84 -2.45
CA ILE A 100 -13.44 10.53 -2.20
C ILE A 100 -12.15 10.69 -1.40
N ARG A 101 -11.32 11.69 -1.73
CA ARG A 101 -10.09 11.95 -0.97
C ARG A 101 -10.41 12.23 0.49
N ARG A 102 -11.42 13.04 0.72
CA ARG A 102 -11.82 13.41 2.07
C ARG A 102 -12.34 12.20 2.84
N HIS A 103 -13.14 11.39 2.17
CA HIS A 103 -13.70 10.19 2.80
C HIS A 103 -12.58 9.21 3.16
N CYS A 104 -11.64 8.97 2.25
CA CYS A 104 -10.50 8.10 2.52
C CYS A 104 -9.68 8.61 3.71
N GLY A 105 -9.52 9.92 3.80
CA GLY A 105 -8.83 10.51 4.94
C GLY A 105 -9.52 10.23 6.25
N THR A 106 -10.85 10.27 6.28
CA THR A 106 -11.59 9.95 7.50
C THR A 106 -11.46 8.49 7.89
N LEU A 107 -11.18 7.62 6.93
CA LEU A 107 -10.97 6.20 7.19
C LEU A 107 -9.53 5.91 7.62
N GLY A 108 -8.66 6.89 7.57
CA GLY A 108 -7.29 6.76 8.01
C GLY A 108 -6.26 6.58 6.91
N ALA A 109 -6.65 6.70 5.64
CA ALA A 109 -5.69 6.57 4.54
C ALA A 109 -4.59 7.63 4.68
N ASP A 110 -3.37 7.24 4.47
CA ASP A 110 -2.22 8.13 4.59
C ASP A 110 -2.02 8.97 3.34
N ALA A 111 -2.48 8.49 2.19
CA ALA A 111 -2.44 9.24 0.94
C ALA A 111 -3.44 8.65 -0.04
N VAL A 112 -3.86 9.45 -1.01
CA VAL A 112 -4.79 9.03 -2.04
C VAL A 112 -4.28 9.56 -3.37
N PHE A 113 -4.05 8.67 -4.32
CA PHE A 113 -3.57 9.05 -5.64
C PHE A 113 -4.48 8.48 -6.72
N HIS A 114 -4.71 9.25 -7.77
CA HIS A 114 -5.37 8.76 -8.96
C HIS A 114 -4.38 7.89 -9.73
N LYS A 115 -4.88 6.91 -10.47
CA LYS A 115 -3.99 6.00 -11.23
C LYS A 115 -3.13 6.72 -12.25
N THR A 116 -3.47 7.94 -12.64
CA THR A 116 -2.61 8.76 -13.50
C THR A 116 -1.50 9.46 -12.71
N GLU A 117 -1.52 9.37 -11.40
CA GLU A 117 -0.53 10.03 -10.55
C GLU A 117 0.53 9.03 -10.05
N SER A 118 0.97 8.15 -10.93
CA SER A 118 1.93 7.12 -10.56
C SER A 118 3.26 7.70 -10.09
N ALA A 119 3.67 8.85 -10.61
CA ALA A 119 4.89 9.50 -10.16
C ALA A 119 4.78 9.96 -8.72
N ASP A 120 3.60 10.43 -8.31
CA ASP A 120 3.37 10.83 -6.93
C ASP A 120 3.36 9.63 -6.00
N LEU A 121 2.76 8.53 -6.44
CA LEU A 121 2.81 7.28 -5.68
C LEU A 121 4.25 6.81 -5.53
N ALA A 122 5.03 6.85 -6.60
CA ALA A 122 6.43 6.42 -6.55
C ALA A 122 7.22 7.26 -5.55
N ARG A 123 6.98 8.57 -5.52
CA ARG A 123 7.64 9.44 -4.58
C ARG A 123 7.25 9.11 -3.14
N PHE A 124 5.98 8.83 -2.90
CA PHE A 124 5.52 8.45 -1.57
C PHE A 124 6.23 7.17 -1.10
N VAL A 125 6.31 6.17 -1.98
CA VAL A 125 6.96 4.91 -1.67
C VAL A 125 8.44 5.12 -1.38
N GLU A 126 9.09 5.92 -2.20
CA GLU A 126 10.50 6.21 -2.06
C GLU A 126 10.78 6.90 -0.72
N GLU A 127 9.97 7.87 -0.36
CA GLU A 127 10.12 8.58 0.90
C GLU A 127 9.85 7.68 2.09
N LEU A 128 8.86 6.81 1.97
CA LEU A 128 8.53 5.90 3.05
C LEU A 128 9.67 4.89 3.28
N ALA A 129 10.26 4.41 2.22
CA ALA A 129 11.30 3.40 2.31
C ALA A 129 12.65 4.00 2.71
N GLY A 130 12.93 5.20 2.20
CA GLY A 130 14.23 5.78 2.37
C GLY A 130 14.37 6.70 3.49
N SER A 131 13.30 6.95 4.10
CA SER A 131 13.40 7.93 4.97
C SER A 131 14.30 7.73 5.95
N PRO A 132 14.69 8.00 6.40
CA PRO A 132 15.35 8.36 7.20
C PRO A 132 16.62 8.34 7.17
N MET A 133 16.97 8.03 6.63
CA MET A 133 18.02 7.89 6.69
C MET A 133 18.71 8.77 6.58
N THR A 134 18.72 9.34 6.41
CA THR A 134 19.32 10.15 6.31
C THR A 134 19.72 10.68 7.04
N SER A 135 20.04 10.81 7.29
CA SER A 135 20.37 11.38 7.78
C SER A 135 20.91 11.83 7.92
#